data_f0cacafbcd02473aa8831b26d751fee8
#
_entry.id   f0cacafbcd02473aa8831b26d751fee8
#
_cell.length_a   1.000
_cell.length_b   1.000
_cell.length_c   1.000
_cell.angle_alpha   90.00
_cell.angle_beta   90.00
_cell.angle_gamma   90.00
#
_symmetry.space_group_name_H-M   'P 1'
#
loop_
_entity.id
_entity.type
_entity.pdbx_description
1 polymer ?
#
loop_
_entity_poly.entity_id
_entity_poly.type
_entity_poly.pdbx_seq_one_letter_code
_entity_poly.pdbx_strand_id
1 'polypeptide(L)'
;MPCEEDVRNAKERLKKLLEQQKHTIEQAKEVKEKMHQEKAAKQQQMVENKKRCTLAQQNLHTLSLKRAVYSINEKGERVYMDDVTRAEEIVRLKKVVQTDCVE
;
A
#
# COMPACT_ATOMS: atom_id res chain seq x y z
N MET A 1 54.20 12.26 -32.70
CA MET A 1 52.98 13.03 -32.35
C MET A 1 51.75 12.24 -32.78
N PRO A 2 50.73 12.13 -31.95
CA PRO A 2 49.51 11.51 -32.38
C PRO A 2 48.85 12.37 -33.49
N CYS A 3 48.26 11.69 -34.48
CA CYS A 3 47.52 12.33 -35.53
C CYS A 3 46.28 13.04 -34.98
N GLU A 4 45.88 14.15 -35.59
CA GLU A 4 44.65 14.89 -35.17
C GLU A 4 43.40 14.02 -35.21
N GLU A 5 43.35 13.09 -36.15
CA GLU A 5 42.27 12.10 -36.26
C GLU A 5 42.22 11.17 -35.05
N ASP A 6 43.37 10.70 -34.55
CA ASP A 6 43.46 9.85 -33.36
C ASP A 6 42.99 10.61 -32.09
N VAL A 7 43.33 11.87 -31.99
CA VAL A 7 42.91 12.74 -30.88
C VAL A 7 41.39 12.94 -30.92
N ARG A 8 40.79 13.16 -32.07
CA ARG A 8 39.35 13.29 -32.25
C ARG A 8 38.63 12.00 -31.89
N ASN A 9 39.13 10.85 -32.32
CA ASN A 9 38.57 9.55 -32.01
C ASN A 9 38.62 9.25 -30.50
N ALA A 10 39.71 9.61 -29.83
CA ALA A 10 39.84 9.46 -28.37
C ALA A 10 38.86 10.35 -27.62
N LYS A 11 38.63 11.57 -28.07
CA LYS A 11 37.62 12.49 -27.47
C LYS A 11 36.21 11.96 -27.64
N GLU A 12 35.86 11.42 -28.80
CA GLU A 12 34.56 10.84 -29.06
C GLU A 12 34.30 9.61 -28.21
N ARG A 13 35.29 8.74 -28.03
CA ARG A 13 35.20 7.57 -27.15
C ARG A 13 34.97 7.99 -25.70
N LEU A 14 35.69 8.97 -25.22
CA LEU A 14 35.53 9.50 -23.90
C LEU A 14 34.13 10.08 -23.66
N LYS A 15 33.64 10.84 -24.64
CA LYS A 15 32.31 11.43 -24.63
C LYS A 15 31.23 10.35 -24.52
N LYS A 16 31.33 9.28 -25.33
CA LYS A 16 30.41 8.15 -25.32
C LYS A 16 30.43 7.43 -23.97
N LEU A 17 31.60 7.22 -23.38
CA LEU A 17 31.75 6.59 -22.06
C LEU A 17 31.08 7.42 -20.96
N LEU A 18 31.26 8.73 -21.01
CA LEU A 18 30.63 9.64 -20.06
C LEU A 18 29.11 9.64 -20.18
N GLU A 19 28.59 9.60 -21.41
CA GLU A 19 27.14 9.48 -21.65
C GLU A 19 26.58 8.16 -21.12
N GLN A 20 27.28 7.05 -21.34
CA GLN A 20 26.90 5.74 -20.82
C GLN A 20 26.89 5.71 -19.31
N GLN A 21 27.89 6.31 -18.65
CA GLN A 21 27.95 6.39 -17.20
C GLN A 21 26.79 7.21 -16.63
N LYS A 22 26.47 8.35 -17.25
CA LYS A 22 25.32 9.18 -16.86
C LYS A 22 24.02 8.39 -16.97
N HIS A 23 23.82 7.68 -18.07
CA HIS A 23 22.63 6.86 -18.31
C HIS A 23 22.50 5.76 -17.24
N THR A 24 23.59 5.07 -16.94
CA THR A 24 23.62 4.03 -15.89
C THR A 24 23.27 4.59 -14.52
N ILE A 25 23.80 5.77 -14.17
CA ILE A 25 23.50 6.44 -12.90
C ILE A 25 22.01 6.83 -12.82
N GLU A 26 21.46 7.37 -13.91
CA GLU A 26 20.04 7.75 -13.98
C GLU A 26 19.14 6.53 -13.83
N GLN A 27 19.45 5.42 -14.49
CA GLN A 27 18.72 4.16 -14.36
C GLN A 27 18.77 3.62 -12.93
N ALA A 28 19.93 3.67 -12.29
CA ALA A 28 20.09 3.23 -10.91
C ALA A 28 19.26 4.10 -9.94
N LYS A 29 19.20 5.40 -10.16
CA LYS A 29 18.36 6.32 -9.39
C LYS A 29 16.87 6.02 -9.55
N GLU A 30 16.41 5.76 -10.79
CA GLU A 30 15.03 5.40 -11.08
C GLU A 30 14.62 4.10 -10.39
N VAL A 31 15.46 3.08 -10.45
CA VAL A 31 15.21 1.78 -9.80
C VAL A 31 15.13 1.97 -8.28
N LYS A 32 16.04 2.72 -7.71
CA LYS A 32 16.06 3.02 -6.27
C LYS A 32 14.79 3.75 -5.83
N GLU A 33 14.35 4.74 -6.62
CA GLU A 33 13.13 5.49 -6.34
C GLU A 33 11.89 4.59 -6.41
N LYS A 34 11.78 3.76 -7.44
CA LYS A 34 10.68 2.80 -7.57
C LYS A 34 10.63 1.83 -6.40
N MET A 35 11.77 1.29 -5.99
CA MET A 35 11.85 0.40 -4.83
C MET A 35 11.43 1.08 -3.55
N HIS A 36 11.81 2.34 -3.37
CA HIS A 36 11.42 3.15 -2.22
C HIS A 36 9.90 3.38 -2.19
N GLN A 37 9.31 3.74 -3.33
CA GLN A 37 7.87 3.95 -3.47
C GLN A 37 7.08 2.66 -3.23
N GLU A 38 7.52 1.53 -3.77
CA GLU A 38 6.91 0.21 -3.55
C GLU A 38 6.95 -0.19 -2.08
N LYS A 39 8.08 0.01 -1.43
CA LYS A 39 8.24 -0.28 0.00
C LYS A 39 7.32 0.58 0.86
N ALA A 40 7.22 1.88 0.55
CA ALA A 40 6.33 2.80 1.25
C ALA A 40 4.85 2.42 1.03
N ALA A 41 4.47 2.06 -0.19
CA ALA A 41 3.12 1.61 -0.53
C ALA A 41 2.75 0.32 0.22
N LYS A 42 3.64 -0.66 0.28
CA LYS A 42 3.44 -1.90 1.03
C LYS A 42 3.27 -1.63 2.52
N GLN A 43 4.10 -0.75 3.07
CA GLN A 43 4.04 -0.38 4.48
C GLN A 43 2.71 0.29 4.83
N GLN A 44 2.23 1.20 3.98
CA GLN A 44 0.94 1.86 4.13
C GLN A 44 -0.21 0.85 4.04
N GLN A 45 -0.14 -0.08 3.10
CA GLN A 45 -1.11 -1.16 2.95
C GLN A 45 -1.20 -2.02 4.21
N MET A 46 -0.05 -2.38 4.79
CA MET A 46 0.00 -3.16 6.03
C MET A 46 -0.62 -2.42 7.21
N VAL A 47 -0.38 -1.12 7.33
CA VAL A 47 -0.96 -0.28 8.38
C VAL A 47 -2.48 -0.19 8.22
N GLU A 48 -2.98 0.00 7.01
CA GLU A 48 -4.42 0.04 6.71
C GLU A 48 -5.09 -1.30 6.99
N ASN A 49 -4.48 -2.40 6.57
CA ASN A 49 -4.99 -3.74 6.83
C ASN A 49 -5.07 -4.04 8.34
N LYS A 50 -4.05 -3.63 9.09
CA LYS A 50 -4.03 -3.78 10.54
C LYS A 50 -5.16 -3.00 11.21
N LYS A 51 -5.43 -1.78 10.75
CA LYS A 51 -6.56 -0.96 11.24
C LYS A 51 -7.90 -1.63 10.95
N ARG A 52 -8.09 -2.13 9.73
CA ARG A 52 -9.31 -2.87 9.35
C ARG A 52 -9.48 -4.13 10.19
N CYS A 53 -8.40 -4.88 10.39
CA CYS A 53 -8.39 -6.06 11.23
C CYS A 53 -8.86 -5.74 12.66
N THR A 54 -8.26 -4.74 13.29
CA THR A 54 -8.60 -4.32 14.64
C THR A 54 -10.05 -3.88 14.74
N LEU A 55 -10.50 -3.04 13.81
CA LEU A 55 -11.89 -2.55 13.78
C LEU A 55 -12.88 -3.69 13.56
N ALA A 56 -12.58 -4.61 12.65
CA ALA A 56 -13.42 -5.77 12.38
C ALA A 56 -13.53 -6.68 13.62
N GLN A 57 -12.44 -6.91 14.33
CA GLN A 57 -12.44 -7.69 15.58
C GLN A 57 -13.27 -7.03 16.67
N GLN A 58 -13.15 -5.72 16.84
CA GLN A 58 -13.93 -4.95 17.81
C GLN A 58 -15.42 -5.00 17.48
N ASN A 59 -15.78 -4.79 16.22
CA ASN A 59 -17.16 -4.82 15.76
C ASN A 59 -17.76 -6.22 15.87
N LEU A 60 -16.98 -7.24 15.51
CA LEU A 60 -17.39 -8.64 15.65
C LEU A 60 -17.67 -8.98 17.11
N HIS A 61 -16.83 -8.55 18.02
CA HIS A 61 -17.02 -8.73 19.45
C HIS A 61 -18.32 -8.07 19.92
N THR A 62 -18.54 -6.81 19.53
CA THR A 62 -19.76 -6.06 19.88
C THR A 62 -21.02 -6.75 19.37
N LEU A 63 -21.01 -7.21 18.11
CA LEU A 63 -22.16 -7.90 17.51
C LEU A 63 -22.40 -9.30 18.09
N SER A 64 -21.38 -9.91 18.68
CA SER A 64 -21.49 -11.22 19.34
C SER A 64 -22.09 -11.12 20.74
N LEU A 65 -22.14 -9.93 21.33
CA LEU A 65 -22.77 -9.72 22.64
C LEU A 65 -24.30 -9.80 22.51
N LYS A 66 -24.96 -10.33 23.51
CA LYS A 66 -26.45 -10.41 23.57
C LYS A 66 -27.06 -9.07 23.94
N ARG A 67 -26.60 -7.98 23.36
CA ARG A 67 -27.09 -6.62 23.60
C ARG A 67 -27.70 -6.07 22.32
N ALA A 68 -28.72 -5.20 22.51
CA ALA A 68 -29.25 -4.43 21.40
C ALA A 68 -28.16 -3.52 20.82
N VAL A 69 -27.95 -3.58 19.51
CA VAL A 69 -26.99 -2.73 18.78
C VAL A 69 -27.78 -1.71 17.98
N TYR A 70 -27.39 -0.47 18.07
CA TYR A 70 -28.05 0.62 17.34
C TYR A 70 -27.01 1.54 16.71
N SER A 71 -27.43 2.21 15.64
CA SER A 71 -26.72 3.33 15.04
C SER A 71 -27.60 4.59 15.20
N ILE A 72 -26.99 5.75 15.06
CA ILE A 72 -27.70 7.02 15.10
C ILE A 72 -27.83 7.53 13.67
N ASN A 73 -29.05 7.78 13.21
CA ASN A 73 -29.32 8.29 11.89
C ASN A 73 -29.09 9.82 11.81
N GLU A 74 -29.27 10.40 10.64
CA GLU A 74 -29.10 11.84 10.39
C GLU A 74 -29.99 12.71 11.25
N LYS A 75 -31.15 12.18 11.69
CA LYS A 75 -32.13 12.88 12.54
C LYS A 75 -31.83 12.74 14.03
N GLY A 76 -30.75 12.05 14.41
CA GLY A 76 -30.40 11.79 15.80
C GLY A 76 -31.20 10.67 16.45
N GLU A 77 -31.94 9.89 15.69
CA GLU A 77 -32.75 8.78 16.18
C GLU A 77 -31.94 7.49 16.23
N ARG A 78 -32.24 6.63 17.21
CA ARG A 78 -31.63 5.31 17.32
C ARG A 78 -32.30 4.35 16.35
N VAL A 79 -31.47 3.72 15.50
CA VAL A 79 -31.91 2.67 14.58
C VAL A 79 -31.29 1.36 15.06
N TYR A 80 -32.11 0.45 15.54
CA TYR A 80 -31.66 -0.84 16.05
C TYR A 80 -31.44 -1.83 14.90
N MET A 81 -30.37 -2.59 15.03
CA MET A 81 -30.04 -3.63 14.07
C MET A 81 -30.95 -4.85 14.31
N ASP A 82 -31.59 -5.35 13.25
CA ASP A 82 -32.39 -6.57 13.34
C ASP A 82 -31.50 -7.82 13.35
N ASP A 83 -32.09 -8.97 13.68
CA ASP A 83 -31.35 -10.24 13.82
C ASP A 83 -30.75 -10.72 12.49
N VAL A 84 -31.46 -10.49 11.39
CA VAL A 84 -31.01 -10.91 10.05
C VAL A 84 -29.80 -10.06 9.62
N THR A 85 -29.91 -8.76 9.74
CA THR A 85 -28.80 -7.83 9.41
C THR A 85 -27.59 -8.11 10.31
N ARG A 86 -27.81 -8.38 11.58
CA ARG A 86 -26.76 -8.72 12.52
C ARG A 86 -26.02 -9.99 12.10
N ALA A 87 -26.75 -11.04 11.74
CA ALA A 87 -26.15 -12.29 11.28
C ALA A 87 -25.33 -12.11 10.01
N GLU A 88 -25.84 -11.35 9.05
CA GLU A 88 -25.14 -11.03 7.80
C GLU A 88 -23.85 -10.24 8.07
N GLU A 89 -23.91 -9.27 8.95
CA GLU A 89 -22.77 -8.44 9.33
C GLU A 89 -21.70 -9.25 10.06
N ILE A 90 -22.07 -10.18 10.91
CA ILE A 90 -21.15 -11.11 11.57
C ILE A 90 -20.40 -11.96 10.54
N VAL A 91 -21.10 -12.47 9.54
CA VAL A 91 -20.48 -13.26 8.46
C VAL A 91 -19.50 -12.41 7.68
N ARG A 92 -19.88 -11.18 7.33
CA ARG A 92 -19.02 -10.25 6.62
C ARG A 92 -17.74 -9.92 7.41
N LEU A 93 -17.87 -9.61 8.69
CA LEU A 93 -16.74 -9.28 9.56
C LEU A 93 -15.80 -10.46 9.78
N LYS A 94 -16.33 -11.68 9.89
CA LYS A 94 -15.51 -12.89 9.97
C LYS A 94 -14.62 -13.06 8.73
N LYS A 95 -15.14 -12.75 7.53
CA LYS A 95 -14.36 -12.77 6.30
C LYS A 95 -13.26 -11.71 6.30
N VAL A 96 -13.57 -10.50 6.77
CA VAL A 96 -12.59 -9.41 6.89
C VAL A 96 -11.46 -9.82 7.84
N VAL A 97 -11.79 -10.41 8.98
CA VAL A 97 -10.79 -10.91 9.94
C VAL A 97 -9.89 -11.97 9.30
N GLN A 98 -10.46 -12.89 8.53
CA GLN A 98 -9.67 -13.90 7.82
C GLN A 98 -8.72 -13.31 6.78
N THR A 99 -9.13 -12.23 6.11
CA THR A 99 -8.37 -11.61 5.02
C THR A 99 -7.36 -10.58 5.53
N ASP A 100 -7.78 -9.67 6.40
CA ASP A 100 -6.98 -8.51 6.80
C ASP A 100 -6.17 -8.74 8.08
N CYS A 101 -6.49 -9.76 8.87
CA CYS A 101 -5.76 -10.13 10.08
C CYS A 101 -4.62 -11.13 9.83
N VAL A 102 -4.33 -11.45 8.60
CA VAL A 102 -3.23 -12.37 8.23
C VAL A 102 -1.91 -11.59 8.29
N GLU A 103 -0.97 -12.10 9.05
CA GLU A 103 0.40 -11.58 9.11
C GLU A 103 1.25 -12.02 7.90
#